data_b3136c4c685809297983e11f38f4acf2
#
_entry.id   b3136c4c685809297983e11f38f4acf2
#
_cell.length_a   1.000
_cell.length_b   1.000
_cell.length_c   1.000
_cell.angle_alpha   90.00
_cell.angle_beta   90.00
_cell.angle_gamma   90.00
#
_symmetry.space_group_name_H-M   'P 1'
#
loop_
_entity.id
_entity.type
_entity.pdbx_description
1 polymer ?
#
loop_
_entity_poly.entity_id
_entity_poly.type
_entity_poly.pdbx_seq_one_letter_code
_entity_poly.pdbx_strand_id
1 'polypeptide(L)'
;SPAPHPIQPLLDGAAAQGLAAAGQRGISLTVLPWEGAARFDSKWTAEALYNVLDNALKYTPPGGTVTLSVTAYHMFCCIQVSDTGPGIPEEEQAQIFSRFYRGAAVREQEGLGLGLYLTRRILTSEGGYIRVSSQPGKGSTFSLYLPLE
;
A
#
# COMPACT_ATOMS: atom_id res chain seq x y z
N SER A 1 -5.54 -4.18 18.99
CA SER A 1 -4.35 -4.92 19.41
C SER A 1 -4.06 -6.05 18.42
N PRO A 2 -2.77 -6.33 18.12
CA PRO A 2 -2.42 -7.37 17.15
C PRO A 2 -2.85 -8.76 17.61
N ALA A 3 -3.37 -9.53 16.66
CA ALA A 3 -3.78 -10.92 16.87
C ALA A 3 -3.67 -11.66 15.54
N PRO A 4 -3.65 -13.00 15.53
CA PRO A 4 -3.65 -13.74 14.27
C PRO A 4 -4.95 -13.53 13.49
N HIS A 5 -4.82 -13.15 12.23
CA HIS A 5 -5.96 -12.95 11.33
C HIS A 5 -5.63 -13.46 9.94
N PRO A 6 -6.63 -13.97 9.21
CA PRO A 6 -6.42 -14.32 7.81
C PRO A 6 -6.16 -13.07 6.96
N ILE A 7 -5.33 -13.21 5.95
CA ILE A 7 -4.94 -12.10 5.08
C ILE A 7 -5.99 -11.79 4.00
N GLN A 8 -6.64 -12.81 3.45
CA GLN A 8 -7.56 -12.59 2.32
C GLN A 8 -8.68 -11.59 2.62
N PRO A 9 -9.35 -11.62 3.79
CA PRO A 9 -10.37 -10.60 4.09
C PRO A 9 -9.79 -9.18 4.15
N LEU A 10 -8.53 -9.04 4.57
CA LEU A 10 -7.86 -7.74 4.61
C LEU A 10 -7.68 -7.19 3.18
N LEU A 11 -7.23 -8.04 2.25
CA LEU A 11 -7.08 -7.66 0.85
C LEU A 11 -8.42 -7.33 0.21
N ASP A 12 -9.42 -8.17 0.44
CA ASP A 12 -10.75 -7.99 -0.14
C ASP A 12 -11.42 -6.72 0.37
N GLY A 13 -11.23 -6.40 1.65
CA GLY A 13 -11.77 -5.19 2.25
C GLY A 13 -11.16 -3.92 1.63
N ALA A 14 -9.86 -3.92 1.44
CA ALA A 14 -9.18 -2.78 0.80
C ALA A 14 -9.63 -2.62 -0.65
N ALA A 15 -9.70 -3.72 -1.39
CA ALA A 15 -10.13 -3.69 -2.79
C ALA A 15 -11.57 -3.19 -2.91
N ALA A 16 -12.47 -3.63 -2.01
CA ALA A 16 -13.86 -3.16 -2.01
C ALA A 16 -13.94 -1.64 -1.81
N GLN A 17 -13.14 -1.10 -0.90
CA GLN A 17 -13.08 0.35 -0.69
C GLN A 17 -12.56 1.11 -1.90
N GLY A 18 -11.61 0.53 -2.63
CA GLY A 18 -10.98 1.19 -3.78
C GLY A 18 -11.70 1.00 -5.11
N LEU A 19 -12.67 0.11 -5.16
CA LEU A 19 -13.29 -0.30 -6.44
C LEU A 19 -13.94 0.86 -7.19
N ALA A 20 -14.70 1.69 -6.51
CA ALA A 20 -15.38 2.83 -7.14
C ALA A 20 -14.37 3.85 -7.69
N ALA A 21 -13.34 4.16 -6.91
CA ALA A 21 -12.30 5.09 -7.34
C ALA A 21 -11.53 4.54 -8.55
N ALA A 22 -11.20 3.27 -8.55
CA ALA A 22 -10.53 2.62 -9.67
C ALA A 22 -11.38 2.73 -10.95
N GLY A 23 -12.66 2.40 -10.84
CA GLY A 23 -13.59 2.49 -11.99
C GLY A 23 -13.71 3.91 -12.53
N GLN A 24 -13.85 4.90 -11.65
CA GLN A 24 -13.96 6.31 -12.05
C GLN A 24 -12.71 6.82 -12.73
N ARG A 25 -11.55 6.29 -12.37
CA ARG A 25 -10.25 6.73 -12.90
C ARG A 25 -9.76 5.90 -14.07
N GLY A 26 -10.49 4.87 -14.46
CA GLY A 26 -10.11 3.99 -15.56
C GLY A 26 -8.91 3.11 -15.23
N ILE A 27 -8.79 2.69 -13.99
CA ILE A 27 -7.69 1.86 -13.51
C ILE A 27 -8.20 0.44 -13.25
N SER A 28 -7.44 -0.56 -13.68
CA SER A 28 -7.74 -1.97 -13.38
C SER A 28 -7.16 -2.30 -12.00
N LEU A 29 -8.03 -2.68 -11.09
CA LEU A 29 -7.62 -3.12 -9.74
C LEU A 29 -7.73 -4.63 -9.67
N THR A 30 -6.62 -5.30 -9.40
CA THR A 30 -6.53 -6.77 -9.34
C THR A 30 -6.06 -7.22 -7.98
N VAL A 31 -6.71 -8.25 -7.45
CA VAL A 31 -6.29 -8.91 -6.20
C VAL A 31 -5.91 -10.33 -6.53
N LEU A 32 -4.66 -10.70 -6.23
CA LEU A 32 -4.20 -12.08 -6.38
C LEU A 32 -4.51 -12.82 -5.09
N PRO A 33 -5.31 -13.92 -5.13
CA PRO A 33 -5.70 -14.63 -3.92
C PRO A 33 -4.49 -15.22 -3.18
N TRP A 34 -4.57 -15.23 -1.85
CA TRP A 34 -3.52 -15.85 -1.02
C TRP A 34 -4.14 -16.41 0.25
N GLU A 35 -3.84 -17.67 0.53
CA GLU A 35 -4.31 -18.31 1.75
C GLU A 35 -3.22 -18.27 2.81
N GLY A 36 -3.57 -17.78 3.98
CA GLY A 36 -2.64 -17.68 5.09
C GLY A 36 -3.06 -16.61 6.06
N ALA A 37 -2.31 -16.51 7.16
CA ALA A 37 -2.59 -15.58 8.23
C ALA A 37 -1.30 -14.89 8.67
N ALA A 38 -1.48 -13.76 9.37
CA ALA A 38 -0.38 -13.02 9.98
C ALA A 38 -0.90 -12.39 11.26
N ARG A 39 0.00 -11.79 12.02
CA ARG A 39 -0.34 -11.13 13.26
C ARG A 39 -0.45 -9.62 13.04
N PHE A 40 -1.66 -9.08 13.19
CA PHE A 40 -1.88 -7.65 13.00
C PHE A 40 -3.18 -7.21 13.70
N ASP A 41 -3.34 -5.90 13.83
CA ASP A 41 -4.59 -5.29 14.28
C ASP A 41 -5.51 -5.15 13.09
N SER A 42 -6.64 -5.83 13.09
CA SER A 42 -7.52 -5.88 11.92
C SER A 42 -8.02 -4.51 11.48
N LYS A 43 -8.26 -3.60 12.41
CA LYS A 43 -8.76 -2.26 12.11
C LYS A 43 -7.66 -1.34 11.59
N TRP A 44 -6.54 -1.26 12.31
CA TRP A 44 -5.47 -0.34 11.95
C TRP A 44 -4.71 -0.77 10.72
N THR A 45 -4.50 -2.08 10.54
CA THR A 45 -3.82 -2.57 9.35
C THR A 45 -4.70 -2.42 8.10
N ALA A 46 -6.02 -2.56 8.24
CA ALA A 46 -6.94 -2.25 7.14
C ALA A 46 -6.81 -0.80 6.70
N GLU A 47 -6.71 0.13 7.66
CA GLU A 47 -6.49 1.54 7.40
C GLU A 47 -5.14 1.77 6.69
N ALA A 48 -4.08 1.13 7.19
CA ALA A 48 -2.75 1.24 6.60
C ALA A 48 -2.72 0.75 5.16
N LEU A 49 -3.30 -0.41 4.90
CA LEU A 49 -3.34 -0.97 3.55
C LEU A 49 -4.15 -0.09 2.61
N TYR A 50 -5.30 0.40 3.06
CA TYR A 50 -6.10 1.27 2.22
C TYR A 50 -5.40 2.60 1.91
N ASN A 51 -4.65 3.15 2.86
CA ASN A 51 -3.85 4.36 2.60
C ASN A 51 -2.87 4.16 1.45
N VAL A 52 -2.21 3.00 1.40
CA VAL A 52 -1.26 2.69 0.33
C VAL A 52 -2.00 2.46 -0.98
N LEU A 53 -3.10 1.71 -0.95
CA LEU A 53 -3.91 1.47 -2.14
C LEU A 53 -4.50 2.76 -2.71
N ASP A 54 -5.05 3.61 -1.85
CA ASP A 54 -5.60 4.90 -2.27
C ASP A 54 -4.54 5.77 -2.93
N ASN A 55 -3.33 5.78 -2.37
CA ASN A 55 -2.21 6.49 -2.94
C ASN A 55 -1.88 5.98 -4.36
N ALA A 56 -1.84 4.66 -4.54
CA ALA A 56 -1.58 4.06 -5.84
C ALA A 56 -2.67 4.43 -6.85
N LEU A 57 -3.94 4.40 -6.43
CA LEU A 57 -5.07 4.76 -7.30
C LEU A 57 -5.05 6.23 -7.71
N LYS A 58 -4.61 7.12 -6.81
CA LYS A 58 -4.54 8.56 -7.11
C LYS A 58 -3.49 8.90 -8.16
N TYR A 59 -2.36 8.19 -8.14
CA TYR A 59 -1.21 8.57 -8.95
C TYR A 59 -1.01 7.71 -10.19
N THR A 60 -1.78 6.65 -10.36
CA THR A 60 -1.76 5.85 -11.58
C THR A 60 -2.66 6.50 -12.63
N PRO A 61 -2.13 6.77 -13.84
CA PRO A 61 -2.95 7.37 -14.90
C PRO A 61 -4.04 6.41 -15.40
N PRO A 62 -5.09 6.94 -16.03
CA PRO A 62 -6.11 6.10 -16.68
C PRO A 62 -5.49 5.09 -17.63
N GLY A 63 -6.04 3.88 -17.64
CA GLY A 63 -5.50 2.76 -18.41
C GLY A 63 -4.46 1.95 -17.67
N GLY A 64 -4.01 2.43 -16.50
CA GLY A 64 -3.03 1.71 -15.69
C GLY A 64 -3.63 0.60 -14.84
N THR A 65 -2.78 -0.06 -14.09
CA THR A 65 -3.14 -1.21 -13.25
C THR A 65 -2.56 -1.06 -11.86
N VAL A 66 -3.36 -1.45 -10.86
CA VAL A 66 -2.90 -1.60 -9.47
C VAL A 66 -3.20 -3.03 -9.05
N THR A 67 -2.19 -3.71 -8.51
CA THR A 67 -2.30 -5.12 -8.12
C THR A 67 -1.96 -5.29 -6.64
N LEU A 68 -2.81 -6.01 -5.92
CA LEU A 68 -2.55 -6.48 -4.56
C LEU A 68 -2.09 -7.92 -4.64
N SER A 69 -0.94 -8.22 -4.05
CA SER A 69 -0.40 -9.57 -4.00
C SER A 69 0.28 -9.83 -2.67
N VAL A 70 0.59 -11.09 -2.37
CA VAL A 70 1.22 -11.46 -1.11
C VAL A 70 2.35 -12.44 -1.37
N THR A 71 3.46 -12.24 -0.67
CA THR A 71 4.59 -13.15 -0.66
C THR A 71 4.89 -13.54 0.79
N ALA A 72 5.05 -14.84 1.04
CA ALA A 72 5.40 -15.31 2.38
C ALA A 72 6.92 -15.43 2.50
N TYR A 73 7.45 -14.83 3.55
CA TYR A 73 8.87 -14.98 3.94
C TYR A 73 8.95 -15.74 5.25
N HIS A 74 10.18 -16.02 5.70
CA HIS A 74 10.37 -16.84 6.90
C HIS A 74 9.67 -16.28 8.14
N MET A 75 9.78 -14.98 8.38
CA MET A 75 9.23 -14.34 9.59
C MET A 75 8.11 -13.37 9.31
N PHE A 76 7.86 -13.05 8.05
CA PHE A 76 6.90 -12.01 7.66
C PHE A 76 6.02 -12.46 6.51
N CYS A 77 4.80 -11.95 6.52
CA CYS A 77 3.91 -11.95 5.38
C CYS A 77 4.05 -10.58 4.73
N CYS A 78 4.33 -10.53 3.44
CA CYS A 78 4.51 -9.28 2.71
C CYS A 78 3.35 -9.03 1.77
N ILE A 79 2.57 -7.99 2.05
CA ILE A 79 1.51 -7.53 1.16
C ILE A 79 2.11 -6.49 0.24
N GLN A 80 1.97 -6.69 -1.07
CA GLN A 80 2.51 -5.78 -2.08
C GLN A 80 1.40 -5.07 -2.82
N VAL A 81 1.53 -3.74 -2.93
CA VAL A 81 0.65 -2.90 -3.74
C VAL A 81 1.50 -2.36 -4.87
N SER A 82 1.29 -2.91 -6.08
CA SER A 82 2.09 -2.55 -7.26
C SER A 82 1.25 -1.72 -8.22
N ASP A 83 1.81 -0.62 -8.71
CA ASP A 83 1.13 0.24 -9.65
C ASP A 83 1.98 0.48 -10.90
N THR A 84 1.32 0.88 -11.97
CA THR A 84 1.97 1.24 -13.25
C THR A 84 2.04 2.75 -13.43
N GLY A 85 2.11 3.49 -12.35
CA GLY A 85 2.17 4.95 -12.36
C GLY A 85 3.55 5.50 -12.77
N PRO A 86 3.78 6.77 -12.49
CA PRO A 86 5.02 7.43 -12.93
C PRO A 86 6.27 7.00 -12.17
N GLY A 87 6.12 6.26 -11.08
CA GLY A 87 7.23 5.95 -10.21
C GLY A 87 7.62 7.12 -9.31
N ILE A 88 8.63 6.90 -8.49
CA ILE A 88 9.10 7.87 -7.51
C ILE A 88 10.60 8.06 -7.71
N PRO A 89 11.08 9.30 -7.89
CA PRO A 89 12.52 9.54 -8.00
C PRO A 89 13.27 8.99 -6.79
N GLU A 90 14.44 8.42 -7.04
CA GLU A 90 15.22 7.78 -5.98
C GLU A 90 15.49 8.71 -4.80
N GLU A 91 15.79 9.96 -5.08
CA GLU A 91 16.07 10.97 -4.05
C GLU A 91 14.86 11.31 -3.18
N GLU A 92 13.65 10.98 -3.63
CA GLU A 92 12.43 11.17 -2.84
C GLU A 92 12.03 9.93 -2.05
N GLN A 93 12.48 8.74 -2.46
CA GLN A 93 12.00 7.48 -1.86
C GLN A 93 12.28 7.37 -0.36
N ALA A 94 13.40 7.90 0.11
CA ALA A 94 13.72 7.87 1.53
C ALA A 94 12.84 8.81 2.36
N GLN A 95 12.16 9.76 1.73
CA GLN A 95 11.41 10.83 2.40
C GLN A 95 9.90 10.64 2.35
N ILE A 96 9.39 9.75 1.49
CA ILE A 96 7.94 9.66 1.25
C ILE A 96 7.13 9.23 2.48
N PHE A 97 7.79 8.63 3.47
CA PHE A 97 7.15 8.24 4.71
C PHE A 97 7.24 9.30 5.80
N SER A 98 7.87 10.44 5.48
CA SER A 98 7.97 11.55 6.42
C SER A 98 6.64 12.27 6.54
N ARG A 99 6.39 12.81 7.73
CA ARG A 99 5.17 13.55 8.00
C ARG A 99 5.06 14.77 7.08
N PHE A 100 3.88 14.95 6.48
CA PHE A 100 3.57 16.05 5.55
C PHE A 100 4.37 16.03 4.25
N TYR A 101 5.13 14.96 3.96
CA TYR A 101 5.85 14.89 2.71
C TYR A 101 4.90 14.78 1.53
N ARG A 102 5.19 15.52 0.46
CA ARG A 102 4.51 15.42 -0.82
C ARG A 102 5.55 15.58 -1.93
N GLY A 103 5.68 14.56 -2.79
CA GLY A 103 6.62 14.59 -3.90
C GLY A 103 6.27 15.65 -4.94
N ALA A 104 7.25 16.03 -5.76
CA ALA A 104 7.07 17.07 -6.78
C ALA A 104 5.95 16.72 -7.78
N ALA A 105 5.84 15.46 -8.18
CA ALA A 105 4.85 15.02 -9.15
C ALA A 105 3.41 15.06 -8.61
N VAL A 106 3.22 15.16 -7.28
CA VAL A 106 1.91 15.05 -6.66
C VAL A 106 1.57 16.25 -5.76
N ARG A 107 2.33 17.33 -5.85
CA ARG A 107 2.13 18.50 -5.00
C ARG A 107 0.75 19.14 -5.13
N GLU A 108 0.15 19.05 -6.30
CA GLU A 108 -1.15 19.63 -6.58
C GLU A 108 -2.31 18.75 -6.14
N GLN A 109 -2.04 17.50 -5.75
CA GLN A 109 -3.08 16.61 -5.27
C GLN A 109 -3.53 17.02 -3.88
N GLU A 110 -4.80 16.78 -3.59
CA GLU A 110 -5.35 17.05 -2.27
C GLU A 110 -4.77 16.08 -1.23
N GLY A 111 -4.68 16.55 0.00
CA GLY A 111 -4.20 15.75 1.12
C GLY A 111 -3.08 16.45 1.86
N LEU A 112 -2.78 15.96 3.04
CA LEU A 112 -1.79 16.56 3.93
C LEU A 112 -0.47 15.80 3.99
N GLY A 113 -0.29 14.76 3.17
CA GLY A 113 0.93 13.95 3.19
C GLY A 113 1.05 13.10 4.44
N LEU A 114 -0.07 12.70 5.05
CA LEU A 114 -0.07 11.92 6.28
C LEU A 114 -0.28 10.42 6.06
N GLY A 115 -0.85 10.02 4.92
CA GLY A 115 -1.23 8.63 4.69
C GLY A 115 -0.08 7.64 4.83
N LEU A 116 1.02 7.87 4.13
CA LEU A 116 2.18 6.97 4.19
C LEU A 116 2.90 7.06 5.53
N TYR A 117 2.97 8.24 6.13
CA TYR A 117 3.51 8.41 7.46
C TYR A 117 2.72 7.58 8.49
N LEU A 118 1.40 7.67 8.45
CA LEU A 118 0.54 6.90 9.35
C LEU A 118 0.67 5.41 9.12
N THR A 119 0.73 4.99 7.85
CA THR A 119 0.93 3.58 7.48
C THR A 119 2.19 3.04 8.14
N ARG A 120 3.30 3.76 8.03
CA ARG A 120 4.56 3.33 8.63
C ARG A 120 4.45 3.25 10.15
N ARG A 121 3.78 4.22 10.79
CA ARG A 121 3.55 4.20 12.23
C ARG A 121 2.76 2.98 12.67
N ILE A 122 1.70 2.68 11.94
CA ILE A 122 0.84 1.52 12.23
C ILE A 122 1.66 0.22 12.14
N LEU A 123 2.35 0.01 11.02
CA LEU A 123 3.12 -1.21 10.81
C LEU A 123 4.24 -1.36 11.83
N THR A 124 4.95 -0.28 12.13
CA THR A 124 6.02 -0.30 13.11
C THR A 124 5.50 -0.69 14.50
N SER A 125 4.33 -0.17 14.87
CA SER A 125 3.73 -0.48 16.18
C SER A 125 3.33 -1.96 16.30
N GLU A 126 3.17 -2.65 15.18
CA GLU A 126 2.80 -4.07 15.13
C GLU A 126 4.00 -5.00 14.98
N GLY A 127 5.19 -4.45 14.93
CA GLY A 127 6.41 -5.23 14.73
C GLY A 127 6.74 -5.49 13.26
N GLY A 128 6.04 -4.82 12.35
CA GLY A 128 6.29 -4.90 10.92
C GLY A 128 6.99 -3.67 10.38
N TYR A 129 6.99 -3.54 9.07
CA TYR A 129 7.60 -2.38 8.41
C TYR A 129 7.08 -2.23 6.99
N ILE A 130 7.43 -1.12 6.34
CA ILE A 130 7.04 -0.84 4.96
C ILE A 130 8.27 -0.47 4.15
N ARG A 131 8.28 -0.88 2.89
CA ARG A 131 9.33 -0.53 1.92
C ARG A 131 8.70 -0.08 0.62
N VAL A 132 9.45 0.66 -0.17
CA VAL A 132 9.08 1.03 -1.52
C VAL A 132 10.19 0.63 -2.48
N SER A 133 9.79 0.10 -3.64
CA SER A 133 10.68 -0.16 -4.77
C SER A 133 10.05 0.54 -5.96
N SER A 134 10.78 1.43 -6.61
CA SER A 134 10.22 2.24 -7.67
C SER A 134 11.28 2.67 -8.65
N GLN A 135 10.86 2.79 -9.92
CA GLN A 135 11.70 3.34 -10.99
C GLN A 135 10.87 4.38 -11.74
N PRO A 136 11.39 5.60 -11.92
CA PRO A 136 10.67 6.61 -12.69
C PRO A 136 10.27 6.08 -14.07
N GLY A 137 9.01 6.30 -14.42
CA GLY A 137 8.42 5.83 -15.67
C GLY A 137 7.98 4.37 -15.69
N LYS A 138 8.20 3.61 -14.62
CA LYS A 138 7.88 2.17 -14.59
C LYS A 138 6.92 1.77 -13.47
N GLY A 139 6.59 2.70 -12.58
CA GLY A 139 5.68 2.42 -11.49
C GLY A 139 6.37 2.15 -10.17
N SER A 140 5.58 1.78 -9.19
CA SER A 140 6.04 1.58 -7.81
C SER A 140 5.45 0.33 -7.20
N THR A 141 6.17 -0.29 -6.28
CA THR A 141 5.67 -1.37 -5.44
C THR A 141 5.91 -1.00 -3.98
N PHE A 142 4.83 -0.90 -3.23
CA PHE A 142 4.88 -0.73 -1.78
C PHE A 142 4.70 -2.09 -1.13
N SER A 143 5.59 -2.44 -0.24
CA SER A 143 5.61 -3.74 0.44
C SER A 143 5.38 -3.54 1.93
N LEU A 144 4.28 -4.09 2.43
CA LEU A 144 3.88 -4.02 3.84
C LEU A 144 4.20 -5.35 4.48
N TYR A 145 5.10 -5.35 5.46
CA TYR A 145 5.56 -6.56 6.13
C TYR A 145 4.85 -6.71 7.47
N LEU A 146 4.11 -7.80 7.62
CA LEU A 146 3.38 -8.15 8.86
C LEU A 146 4.04 -9.37 9.49
N PRO A 147 4.28 -9.38 10.81
CA PRO A 147 4.83 -10.56 11.47
C PRO A 147 3.90 -11.78 11.29
N LEU A 148 4.48 -12.96 11.12
CA LEU A 148 3.70 -14.19 11.07
C LEU A 148 3.24 -14.60 12.47
N GLU A 149 4.01 -14.23 13.49
CA GLU A 149 3.71 -14.58 14.89
C GLU A 149 3.82 -13.38 15.81
#